data_9ca28a4ce25736c27e68d34edf25d961
#
_entry.id   9ca28a4ce25736c27e68d34edf25d961
#
_cell.length_a   1.000
_cell.length_b   1.000
_cell.length_c   1.000
_cell.angle_alpha   90.00
_cell.angle_beta   90.00
_cell.angle_gamma   90.00
#
_symmetry.space_group_name_H-M   'P 1'
#
loop_
_entity.id
_entity.type
_entity.pdbx_description
1 polymer ?
#
loop_
_entity_poly.entity_id
_entity_poly.type
_entity_poly.pdbx_seq_one_letter_code
_entity_poly.pdbx_strand_id
1 'polypeptide(L)'
;MIQGGDPEGTGMGGESTWGGSFDGGTDPHLVHAAGAVAYANSGSTSTDGSQFYIVTGEVYTEDEIATLESYGYTFSDSAKEVYETAGGTPWLDGSYTIFGQVYSGLDTVFAVQNVETDSSDKPVEDVVVESITVEQYAGEDVKWYISDYE
;
A
#
# COMPACT_ATOMS: atom_id res chain seq x y z
N MET A 1 1.87 -7.01 -3.08
CA MET A 1 1.42 -6.38 -1.83
C MET A 1 1.25 -7.42 -0.73
N ILE A 2 1.19 -7.00 0.52
CA ILE A 2 0.66 -7.81 1.63
C ILE A 2 -0.59 -7.11 2.17
N GLN A 3 -1.61 -7.88 2.55
CA GLN A 3 -2.89 -7.36 3.03
C GLN A 3 -3.25 -7.99 4.36
N GLY A 4 -3.83 -7.20 5.26
CA GLY A 4 -4.28 -7.63 6.57
C GLY A 4 -5.45 -6.80 7.07
N GLY A 5 -5.78 -6.93 8.37
CA GLY A 5 -6.84 -6.15 9.01
C GLY A 5 -8.25 -6.77 8.90
N ASP A 6 -8.36 -8.00 8.37
CA ASP A 6 -9.60 -8.77 8.44
C ASP A 6 -9.60 -9.67 9.69
N PRO A 7 -10.43 -9.41 10.70
CA PRO A 7 -10.47 -10.23 11.91
C PRO A 7 -11.04 -11.64 11.69
N GLU A 8 -11.73 -11.86 10.57
CA GLU A 8 -12.30 -13.16 10.23
C GLU A 8 -11.33 -14.02 9.39
N GLY A 9 -10.28 -13.43 8.82
CA GLY A 9 -9.31 -14.11 7.98
C GLY A 9 -9.89 -14.68 6.68
N THR A 10 -11.00 -14.10 6.22
CA THR A 10 -11.73 -14.52 5.01
C THR A 10 -11.42 -13.65 3.80
N GLY A 11 -10.82 -12.47 4.00
CA GLY A 11 -10.66 -11.41 3.02
C GLY A 11 -11.89 -10.54 2.82
N MET A 12 -12.98 -10.79 3.55
CA MET A 12 -14.27 -10.08 3.40
C MET A 12 -14.79 -9.44 4.67
N GLY A 13 -14.14 -9.70 5.81
CA GLY A 13 -14.54 -9.19 7.11
C GLY A 13 -13.91 -7.83 7.46
N GLY A 14 -14.27 -7.36 8.63
CA GLY A 14 -13.74 -6.14 9.23
C GLY A 14 -14.58 -4.91 8.96
N GLU A 15 -14.60 -4.05 9.95
CA GLU A 15 -15.27 -2.75 9.92
C GLU A 15 -14.40 -1.69 10.62
N SER A 16 -14.67 -0.42 10.36
CA SER A 16 -13.96 0.66 11.01
C SER A 16 -14.28 0.76 12.51
N THR A 17 -13.49 1.50 13.27
CA THR A 17 -13.74 1.77 14.69
C THR A 17 -15.03 2.57 14.94
N TRP A 18 -15.59 3.17 13.91
CA TRP A 18 -16.88 3.90 14.00
C TRP A 18 -18.09 3.00 13.69
N GLY A 19 -17.85 1.72 13.34
CA GLY A 19 -18.86 0.79 12.86
C GLY A 19 -19.14 0.96 11.37
N GLY A 20 -19.04 -0.13 10.61
CA GLY A 20 -19.20 -0.13 9.15
C GLY A 20 -18.05 0.53 8.40
N SER A 21 -18.31 0.97 7.19
CA SER A 21 -17.35 1.62 6.29
C SER A 21 -17.29 3.14 6.53
N PHE A 22 -16.21 3.76 6.03
CA PHE A 22 -16.05 5.21 6.01
C PHE A 22 -15.50 5.66 4.65
N ASP A 23 -15.48 6.95 4.38
CA ASP A 23 -14.86 7.53 3.19
C ASP A 23 -13.53 8.19 3.57
N GLY A 24 -12.43 7.57 3.20
CA GLY A 24 -11.08 8.11 3.43
C GLY A 24 -10.66 9.14 2.39
N GLY A 25 -11.11 8.97 1.16
CA GLY A 25 -10.77 9.85 0.04
C GLY A 25 -9.37 9.61 -0.53
N THR A 26 -9.03 10.35 -1.57
CA THR A 26 -7.72 10.30 -2.25
C THR A 26 -7.13 11.69 -2.38
N ASP A 27 -5.80 11.77 -2.49
CA ASP A 27 -5.07 13.02 -2.77
C ASP A 27 -4.13 12.77 -3.95
N PRO A 28 -4.09 13.66 -4.97
CA PRO A 28 -3.26 13.49 -6.16
C PRO A 28 -1.74 13.57 -5.90
N HIS A 29 -1.33 14.02 -4.71
CA HIS A 29 0.08 14.05 -4.31
C HIS A 29 0.52 12.78 -3.58
N LEU A 30 -0.42 11.89 -3.25
CA LEU A 30 -0.13 10.60 -2.65
C LEU A 30 -0.18 9.51 -3.71
N VAL A 31 0.91 8.78 -3.86
CA VAL A 31 1.08 7.72 -4.87
C VAL A 31 1.34 6.38 -4.20
N HIS A 32 0.92 5.29 -4.85
CA HIS A 32 1.12 3.92 -4.37
C HIS A 32 2.56 3.44 -4.64
N ALA A 33 3.53 4.20 -4.14
CA ALA A 33 4.93 3.77 -4.14
C ALA A 33 5.12 2.50 -3.29
N ALA A 34 6.20 1.75 -3.53
CA ALA A 34 6.53 0.63 -2.66
C ALA A 34 6.61 1.09 -1.19
N GLY A 35 6.00 0.34 -0.28
CA GLY A 35 5.86 0.70 1.14
C GLY A 35 4.69 1.63 1.47
N ALA A 36 3.96 2.17 0.49
CA ALA A 36 2.71 2.89 0.79
C ALA A 36 1.73 1.97 1.53
N VAL A 37 1.05 2.52 2.53
CA VAL A 37 0.02 1.82 3.31
C VAL A 37 -1.34 2.43 2.96
N ALA A 38 -2.24 1.60 2.45
CA ALA A 38 -3.54 2.06 1.99
C ALA A 38 -4.66 1.14 2.47
N TYR A 39 -5.89 1.67 2.55
CA TYR A 39 -7.06 0.85 2.85
C TYR A 39 -7.45 0.01 1.65
N ALA A 40 -7.75 -1.27 1.91
CA ALA A 40 -8.44 -2.13 0.95
C ALA A 40 -9.92 -1.78 0.94
N ASN A 41 -10.51 -1.67 -0.24
CA ASN A 41 -11.92 -1.31 -0.41
C ASN A 41 -12.60 -2.14 -1.50
N SER A 42 -13.90 -2.02 -1.62
CA SER A 42 -14.73 -2.76 -2.59
C SER A 42 -15.00 -1.94 -3.87
N GLY A 43 -14.04 -1.13 -4.30
CA GLY A 43 -14.10 -0.33 -5.54
C GLY A 43 -14.48 1.14 -5.32
N SER A 44 -14.51 1.61 -4.08
CA SER A 44 -14.71 3.03 -3.73
C SER A 44 -14.13 3.32 -2.36
N THR A 45 -13.50 4.48 -2.16
CA THR A 45 -13.02 4.95 -0.85
C THR A 45 -14.12 5.04 0.19
N SER A 46 -15.39 5.18 -0.21
CA SER A 46 -16.55 5.12 0.70
C SER A 46 -16.81 3.74 1.30
N THR A 47 -16.05 2.73 0.89
CA THR A 47 -16.11 1.36 1.43
C THR A 47 -14.85 0.97 2.20
N ASP A 48 -14.01 1.93 2.57
CA ASP A 48 -12.86 1.72 3.44
C ASP A 48 -13.32 1.20 4.81
N GLY A 49 -12.59 0.23 5.36
CA GLY A 49 -12.91 -0.44 6.63
C GLY A 49 -11.68 -0.63 7.49
N SER A 50 -11.50 -1.83 8.05
CA SER A 50 -10.30 -2.19 8.81
C SER A 50 -9.20 -2.82 7.95
N GLN A 51 -9.52 -3.32 6.76
CA GLN A 51 -8.53 -3.96 5.92
C GLN A 51 -7.60 -2.93 5.28
N PHE A 52 -6.31 -3.26 5.27
CA PHE A 52 -5.27 -2.42 4.69
C PHE A 52 -4.26 -3.29 3.94
N TYR A 53 -3.50 -2.68 3.06
CA TYR A 53 -2.38 -3.33 2.40
C TYR A 53 -1.14 -2.45 2.40
N ILE A 54 0.02 -3.12 2.25
CA ILE A 54 1.30 -2.46 2.04
C ILE A 54 1.77 -2.79 0.64
N VAL A 55 2.08 -1.77 -0.14
CA VAL A 55 2.53 -1.89 -1.53
C VAL A 55 3.93 -2.49 -1.59
N THR A 56 4.14 -3.42 -2.51
CA THR A 56 5.43 -4.08 -2.76
C THR A 56 5.78 -4.11 -4.26
N GLY A 57 5.25 -3.19 -5.05
CA GLY A 57 5.38 -3.19 -6.51
C GLY A 57 6.83 -3.12 -7.01
N GLU A 58 7.01 -3.44 -8.28
CA GLU A 58 8.28 -3.39 -9.00
C GLU A 58 8.59 -1.97 -9.49
N VAL A 59 9.86 -1.74 -9.86
CA VAL A 59 10.32 -0.51 -10.51
C VAL A 59 9.90 -0.52 -11.97
N TYR A 60 9.41 0.60 -12.46
CA TYR A 60 8.92 0.78 -13.83
C TYR A 60 9.96 1.46 -14.72
N THR A 61 9.98 1.09 -15.97
CA THR A 61 10.68 1.84 -17.02
C THR A 61 9.77 2.95 -17.56
N GLU A 62 10.37 3.97 -18.20
CA GLU A 62 9.64 5.05 -18.89
C GLU A 62 8.63 4.50 -19.91
N ASP A 63 9.00 3.44 -20.67
CA ASP A 63 8.13 2.79 -21.65
C ASP A 63 6.90 2.12 -21.01
N GLU A 64 7.08 1.52 -19.83
CA GLU A 64 5.97 0.89 -19.08
C GLU A 64 5.03 1.95 -18.50
N ILE A 65 5.55 3.04 -17.97
CA ILE A 65 4.75 4.19 -17.53
C ILE A 65 3.98 4.78 -18.72
N ALA A 66 4.63 4.99 -19.88
CA ALA A 66 3.97 5.47 -21.10
C ALA A 66 2.87 4.50 -21.58
N THR A 67 3.07 3.22 -21.38
CA THR A 67 2.06 2.19 -21.68
C THR A 67 0.83 2.35 -20.78
N LEU A 68 1.01 2.55 -19.47
CA LEU A 68 -0.10 2.85 -18.55
C LEU A 68 -0.83 4.13 -18.94
N GLU A 69 -0.11 5.19 -19.32
CA GLU A 69 -0.72 6.43 -19.82
C GLU A 69 -1.57 6.20 -21.07
N SER A 70 -1.15 5.29 -21.96
CA SER A 70 -1.94 4.91 -23.15
C SER A 70 -3.26 4.24 -22.81
N TYR A 71 -3.37 3.63 -21.62
CA TYR A 71 -4.61 3.04 -21.07
C TYR A 71 -5.47 4.07 -20.31
N GLY A 72 -5.02 5.34 -20.23
CA GLY A 72 -5.81 6.43 -19.64
C GLY A 72 -5.41 6.79 -18.21
N TYR A 73 -4.36 6.20 -17.66
CA TYR A 73 -3.78 6.66 -16.40
C TYR A 73 -3.04 7.97 -16.60
N THR A 74 -2.96 8.78 -15.57
CA THR A 74 -2.26 10.07 -15.62
C THR A 74 -1.37 10.24 -14.41
N PHE A 75 -0.10 10.57 -14.63
CA PHE A 75 0.90 10.72 -13.59
C PHE A 75 1.55 12.10 -13.67
N SER A 76 1.83 12.69 -12.52
CA SER A 76 2.73 13.86 -12.46
C SER A 76 4.17 13.43 -12.74
N ASP A 77 5.04 14.36 -13.11
CA ASP A 77 6.46 14.04 -13.35
C ASP A 77 7.11 13.46 -12.09
N SER A 78 6.78 13.99 -10.90
CA SER A 78 7.26 13.45 -9.63
C SER A 78 6.73 12.04 -9.32
N ALA A 79 5.50 11.71 -9.70
CA ALA A 79 4.96 10.36 -9.55
C ALA A 79 5.71 9.36 -10.44
N LYS A 80 6.01 9.76 -11.69
CA LYS A 80 6.80 8.94 -12.62
C LYS A 80 8.18 8.64 -12.04
N GLU A 81 8.89 9.68 -11.55
CA GLU A 81 10.20 9.53 -10.92
C GLU A 81 10.15 8.55 -9.73
N VAL A 82 9.11 8.62 -8.89
CA VAL A 82 8.92 7.68 -7.78
C VAL A 82 8.75 6.25 -8.29
N TYR A 83 7.92 6.02 -9.31
CA TYR A 83 7.72 4.68 -9.85
C TYR A 83 8.93 4.12 -10.58
N GLU A 84 9.74 4.97 -11.20
CA GLU A 84 10.98 4.61 -11.87
C GLU A 84 12.14 4.34 -10.89
N THR A 85 12.06 4.81 -9.66
CA THR A 85 13.13 4.66 -8.65
C THR A 85 12.75 3.71 -7.53
N ALA A 86 11.59 3.89 -6.93
CA ALA A 86 11.13 3.10 -5.78
C ALA A 86 10.17 1.96 -6.17
N GLY A 87 9.55 2.05 -7.34
CA GLY A 87 8.51 1.13 -7.76
C GLY A 87 7.17 1.36 -7.08
N GLY A 88 6.22 0.47 -7.33
CA GLY A 88 4.89 0.59 -6.73
C GLY A 88 3.79 -0.04 -7.58
N THR A 89 2.56 0.47 -7.41
CA THR A 89 1.36 -0.01 -8.11
C THR A 89 0.57 1.18 -8.67
N PRO A 90 1.08 1.82 -9.74
CA PRO A 90 0.56 3.10 -10.24
C PRO A 90 -0.92 3.08 -10.66
N TRP A 91 -1.45 1.93 -11.04
CA TRP A 91 -2.87 1.78 -11.41
C TRP A 91 -3.85 1.89 -10.24
N LEU A 92 -3.38 1.95 -9.00
CA LEU A 92 -4.21 2.13 -7.81
C LEU A 92 -4.39 3.59 -7.41
N ASP A 93 -3.59 4.50 -7.99
CA ASP A 93 -3.66 5.92 -7.69
C ASP A 93 -5.05 6.49 -7.96
N GLY A 94 -5.53 7.33 -7.06
CA GLY A 94 -6.86 7.94 -7.14
C GLY A 94 -8.04 7.00 -6.86
N SER A 95 -7.79 5.72 -6.55
CA SER A 95 -8.84 4.71 -6.28
C SER A 95 -8.84 4.20 -4.84
N TYR A 96 -7.73 4.31 -4.14
CA TYR A 96 -7.55 3.80 -2.77
C TYR A 96 -6.98 4.88 -1.86
N THR A 97 -7.42 4.88 -0.61
CA THR A 97 -6.98 5.83 0.40
C THR A 97 -5.62 5.46 0.95
N ILE A 98 -4.59 6.23 0.64
CA ILE A 98 -3.26 6.12 1.24
C ILE A 98 -3.28 6.86 2.58
N PHE A 99 -2.85 6.20 3.66
CA PHE A 99 -2.83 6.79 4.99
C PHE A 99 -1.48 6.66 5.71
N GLY A 100 -0.52 5.98 5.11
CA GLY A 100 0.79 5.78 5.71
C GLY A 100 1.87 5.36 4.72
N GLN A 101 3.11 5.29 5.23
CA GLN A 101 4.28 4.89 4.47
C GLN A 101 5.24 4.11 5.38
N VAL A 102 5.71 2.96 4.94
CA VAL A 102 6.80 2.24 5.59
C VAL A 102 8.08 3.04 5.40
N TYR A 103 8.74 3.43 6.48
CA TYR A 103 10.01 4.15 6.46
C TYR A 103 11.20 3.29 6.90
N SER A 104 10.94 2.10 7.42
CA SER A 104 11.97 1.13 7.84
C SER A 104 11.39 -0.28 7.85
N GLY A 105 12.20 -1.30 7.55
CA GLY A 105 11.78 -2.70 7.58
C GLY A 105 11.02 -3.16 6.33
N LEU A 106 11.17 -2.49 5.19
CA LEU A 106 10.53 -2.89 3.94
C LEU A 106 10.96 -4.29 3.47
N ASP A 107 12.16 -4.73 3.82
CA ASP A 107 12.65 -6.09 3.62
C ASP A 107 11.77 -7.14 4.32
N THR A 108 11.24 -6.83 5.50
CA THR A 108 10.27 -7.67 6.20
C THR A 108 8.96 -7.77 5.42
N VAL A 109 8.48 -6.67 4.84
CA VAL A 109 7.28 -6.67 3.99
C VAL A 109 7.47 -7.57 2.77
N PHE A 110 8.63 -7.48 2.10
CA PHE A 110 8.97 -8.37 0.99
C PHE A 110 9.12 -9.83 1.43
N ALA A 111 9.64 -10.10 2.62
CA ALA A 111 9.74 -11.46 3.15
C ALA A 111 8.33 -12.05 3.37
N VAL A 112 7.41 -11.29 3.93
CA VAL A 112 6.00 -11.71 4.09
C VAL A 112 5.31 -11.93 2.75
N GLN A 113 5.55 -11.08 1.74
CA GLN A 113 4.99 -11.26 0.39
C GLN A 113 5.39 -12.60 -0.24
N ASN A 114 6.59 -13.11 0.08
CA ASN A 114 7.16 -14.30 -0.55
C ASN A 114 6.86 -15.60 0.21
N VAL A 115 6.00 -15.60 1.22
CA VAL A 115 5.58 -16.83 1.89
C VAL A 115 4.69 -17.67 0.97
N GLU A 116 4.65 -18.98 1.22
CA GLU A 116 3.76 -19.88 0.48
C GLU A 116 2.30 -19.54 0.78
N THR A 117 1.49 -19.43 -0.27
CA THR A 117 0.05 -19.11 -0.18
C THR A 117 -0.80 -20.18 -0.83
N ASP A 118 -2.06 -20.23 -0.45
CA ASP A 118 -3.09 -21.03 -1.11
C ASP A 118 -3.63 -20.34 -2.39
N SER A 119 -4.64 -20.96 -3.00
CA SER A 119 -5.28 -20.44 -4.23
C SER A 119 -6.06 -19.14 -4.05
N SER A 120 -6.18 -18.63 -2.84
CA SER A 120 -6.83 -17.37 -2.48
C SER A 120 -5.82 -16.32 -1.99
N ASP A 121 -4.52 -16.54 -2.26
CA ASP A 121 -3.40 -15.72 -1.80
C ASP A 121 -3.28 -15.62 -0.26
N LYS A 122 -3.94 -16.52 0.48
CA LYS A 122 -3.81 -16.61 1.93
C LYS A 122 -2.57 -17.42 2.27
N PRO A 123 -1.69 -16.93 3.18
CA PRO A 123 -0.54 -17.69 3.67
C PRO A 123 -0.96 -19.09 4.18
N VAL A 124 -0.24 -20.13 3.75
CA VAL A 124 -0.44 -21.52 4.22
C VAL A 124 -0.14 -21.64 5.70
N GLU A 125 0.89 -20.94 6.16
CA GLU A 125 1.19 -20.75 7.60
C GLU A 125 0.85 -19.31 7.96
N ASP A 126 0.08 -19.11 9.03
CA ASP A 126 -0.37 -17.79 9.44
C ASP A 126 0.81 -16.85 9.74
N VAL A 127 0.80 -15.66 9.13
CA VAL A 127 1.68 -14.56 9.51
C VAL A 127 0.96 -13.70 10.53
N VAL A 128 1.47 -13.70 11.76
CA VAL A 128 0.78 -13.10 12.90
C VAL A 128 1.43 -11.78 13.29
N VAL A 129 0.64 -10.72 13.44
CA VAL A 129 1.06 -9.48 14.09
C VAL A 129 0.96 -9.69 15.60
N GLU A 130 2.09 -9.89 16.28
CA GLU A 130 2.12 -10.16 17.72
C GLU A 130 1.81 -8.91 18.55
N SER A 131 2.25 -7.75 18.10
CA SER A 131 2.01 -6.47 18.78
C SER A 131 2.12 -5.29 17.82
N ILE A 132 1.40 -4.22 18.15
CA ILE A 132 1.51 -2.91 17.50
C ILE A 132 1.73 -1.87 18.58
N THR A 133 2.76 -1.04 18.43
CA THR A 133 3.00 0.12 19.30
C THR A 133 2.76 1.38 18.48
N VAL A 134 1.94 2.28 19.01
CA VAL A 134 1.68 3.59 18.41
C VAL A 134 2.46 4.64 19.20
N GLU A 135 3.31 5.38 18.52
CA GLU A 135 4.12 6.45 19.09
C GLU A 135 3.82 7.77 18.40
N GLN A 136 3.91 8.87 19.15
CA GLN A 136 3.81 10.18 18.55
C GLN A 136 5.18 10.56 17.98
N TYR A 137 5.20 11.01 16.70
CA TYR A 137 6.41 11.52 16.08
C TYR A 137 6.98 12.71 16.87
N ALA A 138 8.22 12.58 17.33
CA ALA A 138 8.89 13.56 18.19
C ALA A 138 9.77 14.57 17.43
N GLY A 139 9.74 14.56 16.09
CA GLY A 139 10.55 15.44 15.24
C GLY A 139 11.94 14.86 14.92
N GLU A 140 12.11 13.56 15.02
CA GLU A 140 13.32 12.86 14.58
C GLU A 140 13.42 12.90 13.05
N ASP A 141 14.64 12.90 12.51
CA ASP A 141 14.84 12.78 11.06
C ASP A 141 14.44 11.36 10.60
N VAL A 142 13.23 11.22 10.07
CA VAL A 142 12.81 10.01 9.40
C VAL A 142 13.47 9.98 8.03
N LYS A 143 14.38 9.06 7.83
CA LYS A 143 14.90 8.77 6.50
C LYS A 143 13.89 7.89 5.76
N TRP A 144 13.30 8.45 4.74
CA TRP A 144 12.48 7.69 3.81
C TRP A 144 13.43 6.83 2.94
N TYR A 145 13.11 5.56 2.77
CA TYR A 145 13.93 4.67 1.92
C TYR A 145 14.04 5.20 0.46
N ILE A 146 13.12 6.07 0.03
CA ILE A 146 13.18 6.78 -1.26
C ILE A 146 14.39 7.74 -1.31
N SER A 147 14.80 8.33 -0.17
CA SER A 147 15.98 9.20 -0.11
C SER A 147 17.31 8.43 -0.16
N ASP A 148 17.28 7.11 -0.02
CA ASP A 148 18.48 6.27 -0.18
C ASP A 148 18.77 5.94 -1.66
N TYR A 149 17.92 6.41 -2.58
CA TYR A 149 18.09 6.30 -4.03
C TYR A 149 18.56 7.61 -4.70
N GLU A 150 18.94 8.63 -3.91
CA GLU A 150 19.61 9.84 -4.40
C GLU A 150 21.10 9.61 -4.67
#